data_e42435de07f0619c341ac7f2391ef61a
#
_entry.id   e42435de07f0619c341ac7f2391ef61a
#
_cell.length_a   1.000
_cell.length_b   1.000
_cell.length_c   1.000
_cell.angle_alpha   90.00
_cell.angle_beta   90.00
_cell.angle_gamma   90.00
#
_symmetry.space_group_name_H-M   'P 1'
#
loop_
_entity.id
_entity.type
_entity.pdbx_description
1 polymer ?
#
loop_
_entity_poly.entity_id
_entity_poly.type
_entity_poly.pdbx_seq_one_letter_code
_entity_poly.pdbx_strand_id
1 'polypeptide(L)'
;MRSAESWGRLVMKSNLSTICDYRKGKVDVATLTHLSYISTENMLPNKGGITSAASLPTISQTQEYRKGDVLVSNIRPYFKKIWKAKTDGGCSNDVLVFAAKDGTDPDFLYYVLADDSFFEYSMATSKGTKMPRGDKTSIMRYQVPSIDISTQRRIASILRSLDDKIELNTEINNNLAA
;
A
#
# COMPACT_ATOMS: atom_id res chain seq x y z
N MET A 1 9.00 32.55 19.45
CA MET A 1 8.19 31.35 19.18
C MET A 1 7.72 31.42 17.73
N ARG A 2 8.29 30.63 16.83
CA ARG A 2 7.78 30.50 15.45
C ARG A 2 6.67 29.47 15.49
N SER A 3 5.46 29.85 15.09
CA SER A 3 4.26 29.04 15.16
C SER A 3 4.38 27.79 14.27
N ALA A 4 3.74 26.69 14.67
CA ALA A 4 3.69 25.41 13.94
C ALA A 4 3.18 25.53 12.49
N GLU A 5 2.50 26.66 12.16
CA GLU A 5 2.02 26.97 10.81
C GLU A 5 3.11 27.26 9.79
N SER A 6 4.37 27.57 10.23
CA SER A 6 5.46 27.89 9.30
C SER A 6 6.08 26.64 8.65
N TRP A 7 5.92 25.46 9.22
CA TRP A 7 6.51 24.21 8.71
C TRP A 7 5.68 23.57 7.59
N GLY A 8 4.36 23.79 7.58
CA GLY A 8 3.46 23.27 6.53
C GLY A 8 3.60 23.94 5.16
N ARG A 9 4.30 25.06 5.06
CA ARG A 9 4.40 25.87 3.84
C ARG A 9 5.65 25.61 3.00
N LEU A 10 6.58 24.79 3.44
CA LEU A 10 7.89 24.61 2.78
C LEU A 10 8.03 23.34 1.94
N VAL A 11 7.10 22.38 2.04
CA VAL A 11 7.17 21.16 1.23
C VAL A 11 6.27 21.33 0.00
N MET A 12 6.89 21.41 -1.18
CA MET A 12 6.14 21.36 -2.44
C MET A 12 5.37 20.06 -2.52
N LYS A 13 4.15 20.12 -3.06
CA LYS A 13 3.31 18.94 -3.29
C LYS A 13 3.28 18.59 -4.76
N SER A 14 3.21 17.31 -5.06
CA SER A 14 3.01 16.77 -6.39
C SER A 14 1.92 15.70 -6.37
N ASN A 15 1.47 15.28 -7.53
CA ASN A 15 0.51 14.18 -7.62
C ASN A 15 1.19 12.83 -7.34
N LEU A 16 0.45 11.87 -6.79
CA LEU A 16 0.91 10.49 -6.58
C LEU A 16 1.50 9.88 -7.86
N SER A 17 0.93 10.21 -9.03
CA SER A 17 1.41 9.80 -10.35
C SER A 17 2.85 10.23 -10.68
N THR A 18 3.45 11.16 -9.93
CA THR A 18 4.86 11.53 -10.12
C THR A 18 5.83 10.54 -9.49
N ILE A 19 5.38 9.82 -8.46
CA ILE A 19 6.24 8.90 -7.69
C ILE A 19 5.93 7.41 -7.91
N CYS A 20 4.77 7.06 -8.49
CA CYS A 20 4.43 5.67 -8.80
C CYS A 20 3.53 5.55 -10.03
N ASP A 21 3.44 4.33 -10.53
CA ASP A 21 2.45 3.91 -11.54
C ASP A 21 1.71 2.66 -11.05
N TYR A 22 0.54 2.39 -11.65
CA TYR A 22 -0.07 1.08 -11.49
C TYR A 22 0.77 0.04 -12.23
N ARG A 23 1.09 -1.09 -11.55
CA ARG A 23 1.76 -2.22 -12.17
C ARG A 23 0.95 -2.74 -13.35
N LYS A 24 1.60 -2.92 -14.48
CA LYS A 24 1.06 -3.58 -15.67
C LYS A 24 1.68 -4.97 -15.77
N GLY A 25 0.92 -5.91 -16.31
CA GLY A 25 1.37 -7.28 -16.49
C GLY A 25 0.43 -8.29 -15.84
N LYS A 26 0.58 -9.53 -16.26
CA LYS A 26 -0.18 -10.67 -15.76
C LYS A 26 0.74 -11.82 -15.46
N VAL A 27 0.31 -12.67 -14.55
CA VAL A 27 1.00 -13.91 -14.16
C VAL A 27 0.02 -15.07 -14.27
N ASP A 28 0.53 -16.26 -14.68
CA ASP A 28 -0.28 -17.47 -14.75
C ASP A 28 -0.63 -17.95 -13.35
N VAL A 29 -1.92 -18.18 -13.11
CA VAL A 29 -2.41 -18.66 -11.81
C VAL A 29 -1.81 -20.01 -11.44
N ALA A 30 -1.48 -20.86 -12.43
CA ALA A 30 -0.85 -22.15 -12.20
C ALA A 30 0.55 -22.03 -11.51
N THR A 31 1.19 -20.88 -11.58
CA THR A 31 2.49 -20.64 -10.90
C THR A 31 2.33 -20.07 -9.49
N LEU A 32 1.11 -19.72 -9.09
CA LEU A 32 0.82 -19.13 -7.80
C LEU A 32 0.52 -20.19 -6.73
N THR A 33 0.76 -19.79 -5.51
CA THR A 33 0.40 -20.53 -4.30
C THR A 33 -0.57 -19.71 -3.45
N HIS A 34 -1.18 -20.35 -2.44
CA HIS A 34 -2.00 -19.65 -1.46
C HIS A 34 -1.25 -18.52 -0.70
N LEU A 35 0.10 -18.55 -0.68
CA LEU A 35 0.94 -17.53 -0.07
C LEU A 35 1.31 -16.40 -1.03
N SER A 36 1.28 -16.65 -2.35
CA SER A 36 1.65 -15.67 -3.38
C SER A 36 0.46 -15.09 -4.15
N TYR A 37 -0.78 -15.50 -3.81
CA TYR A 37 -2.01 -14.89 -4.34
C TYR A 37 -2.65 -13.96 -3.31
N ILE A 38 -2.87 -12.70 -3.71
CA ILE A 38 -3.46 -11.67 -2.85
C ILE A 38 -4.82 -11.24 -3.39
N SER A 39 -5.83 -11.34 -2.54
CA SER A 39 -7.17 -10.78 -2.79
C SER A 39 -7.55 -9.83 -1.66
N THR A 40 -8.66 -9.13 -1.82
CA THR A 40 -9.18 -8.27 -0.74
C THR A 40 -9.60 -9.07 0.49
N GLU A 41 -9.81 -10.38 0.37
CA GLU A 41 -10.24 -11.26 1.46
C GLU A 41 -9.09 -11.63 2.39
N ASN A 42 -7.91 -11.90 1.84
CA ASN A 42 -6.74 -12.25 2.64
C ASN A 42 -5.83 -11.06 2.99
N MET A 43 -6.21 -9.84 2.63
CA MET A 43 -5.64 -8.61 3.19
C MET A 43 -6.36 -8.26 4.50
N LEU A 44 -5.59 -8.06 5.57
CA LEU A 44 -6.12 -7.73 6.88
C LEU A 44 -6.45 -6.23 7.01
N PRO A 45 -7.52 -5.87 7.74
CA PRO A 45 -7.88 -4.47 7.97
C PRO A 45 -6.84 -3.75 8.84
N ASN A 46 -6.94 -2.42 8.87
CA ASN A 46 -6.10 -1.55 9.70
C ASN A 46 -4.59 -1.78 9.49
N LYS A 47 -4.19 -1.94 8.22
CA LYS A 47 -2.77 -2.14 7.84
C LYS A 47 -2.16 -3.42 8.45
N GLY A 48 -3.00 -4.41 8.74
CA GLY A 48 -2.61 -5.65 9.43
C GLY A 48 -1.83 -6.66 8.57
N GLY A 49 -1.49 -6.31 7.31
CA GLY A 49 -0.76 -7.20 6.41
C GLY A 49 -1.67 -8.19 5.68
N ILE A 50 -1.20 -9.41 5.50
CA ILE A 50 -1.88 -10.45 4.72
C ILE A 50 -1.89 -11.79 5.47
N THR A 51 -2.83 -12.65 5.08
CA THR A 51 -2.87 -14.07 5.43
C THR A 51 -2.76 -14.93 4.18
N SER A 52 -2.67 -16.25 4.35
CA SER A 52 -2.78 -17.20 3.24
C SER A 52 -4.16 -17.08 2.57
N ALA A 53 -4.20 -17.12 1.25
CA ALA A 53 -5.46 -17.14 0.52
C ALA A 53 -6.22 -18.46 0.75
N ALA A 54 -7.52 -18.40 0.95
CA ALA A 54 -8.36 -19.61 1.12
C ALA A 54 -8.43 -20.45 -0.16
N SER A 55 -8.42 -19.79 -1.33
CA SER A 55 -8.47 -20.43 -2.65
C SER A 55 -7.72 -19.61 -3.69
N LEU A 56 -7.30 -20.24 -4.76
CA LEU A 56 -6.81 -19.57 -5.97
C LEU A 56 -7.98 -19.32 -6.93
N PRO A 57 -7.90 -18.26 -7.78
CA PRO A 57 -8.93 -18.00 -8.78
C PRO A 57 -8.94 -19.09 -9.87
N THR A 58 -10.09 -19.31 -10.48
CA THR A 58 -10.28 -20.32 -11.55
C THR A 58 -9.90 -19.82 -12.94
N ILE A 59 -9.43 -18.58 -13.07
CA ILE A 59 -8.97 -17.97 -14.33
C ILE A 59 -7.53 -18.40 -14.62
N SER A 60 -7.11 -18.34 -15.89
CA SER A 60 -5.75 -18.72 -16.29
C SER A 60 -4.69 -17.71 -15.85
N GLN A 61 -5.00 -16.41 -15.88
CA GLN A 61 -4.08 -15.35 -15.58
C GLN A 61 -4.71 -14.28 -14.69
N THR A 62 -3.91 -13.68 -13.80
CA THR A 62 -4.31 -12.59 -12.94
C THR A 62 -3.29 -11.45 -12.98
N GLN A 63 -3.59 -10.32 -12.35
CA GLN A 63 -2.69 -9.18 -12.23
C GLN A 63 -1.41 -9.59 -11.50
N GLU A 64 -0.23 -9.30 -12.08
CA GLU A 64 1.04 -9.53 -11.39
C GLU A 64 1.33 -8.43 -10.37
N TYR A 65 2.10 -8.78 -9.34
CA TYR A 65 2.84 -7.84 -8.50
C TYR A 65 4.27 -8.34 -8.30
N ARG A 66 5.18 -7.44 -7.97
CA ARG A 66 6.59 -7.74 -7.73
C ARG A 66 7.03 -7.32 -6.35
N LYS A 67 8.08 -7.93 -5.86
CA LYS A 67 8.72 -7.53 -4.60
C LYS A 67 8.99 -6.01 -4.59
N GLY A 68 8.56 -5.35 -3.52
CA GLY A 68 8.66 -3.90 -3.35
C GLY A 68 7.43 -3.13 -3.79
N ASP A 69 6.52 -3.71 -4.59
CA ASP A 69 5.25 -3.07 -4.92
C ASP A 69 4.36 -2.92 -3.70
N VAL A 70 3.51 -1.90 -3.70
CA VAL A 70 2.55 -1.66 -2.64
C VAL A 70 1.16 -2.05 -3.13
N LEU A 71 0.53 -2.98 -2.44
CA LEU A 71 -0.80 -3.49 -2.73
C LEU A 71 -1.83 -2.83 -1.80
N VAL A 72 -2.90 -2.29 -2.37
CA VAL A 72 -4.00 -1.66 -1.61
C VAL A 72 -5.33 -2.23 -2.09
N SER A 73 -6.19 -2.64 -1.17
CA SER A 73 -7.56 -3.04 -1.52
C SER A 73 -8.34 -1.86 -2.09
N ASN A 74 -8.87 -2.02 -3.29
CA ASN A 74 -9.70 -1.00 -3.94
C ASN A 74 -11.17 -1.03 -3.46
N ILE A 75 -11.56 -2.08 -2.73
CA ILE A 75 -12.90 -2.23 -2.18
C ILE A 75 -12.92 -1.76 -0.73
N ARG A 76 -13.91 -0.91 -0.40
CA ARG A 76 -14.12 -0.40 0.96
C ARG A 76 -12.84 0.16 1.56
N PRO A 77 -12.28 1.26 1.00
CA PRO A 77 -11.00 1.83 1.45
C PRO A 77 -10.92 2.12 2.94
N TYR A 78 -12.06 2.32 3.60
CA TYR A 78 -12.14 2.54 5.05
C TYR A 78 -11.61 1.37 5.90
N PHE A 79 -11.45 0.17 5.34
CA PHE A 79 -10.76 -0.93 6.03
C PHE A 79 -9.24 -0.76 6.08
N LYS A 80 -8.67 0.18 5.35
CA LYS A 80 -7.23 0.50 5.33
C LYS A 80 -6.36 -0.74 5.11
N LYS A 81 -6.74 -1.56 4.11
CA LYS A 81 -6.02 -2.79 3.76
C LYS A 81 -4.88 -2.47 2.81
N ILE A 82 -3.67 -2.61 3.28
CA ILE A 82 -2.42 -2.33 2.55
C ILE A 82 -1.34 -3.34 2.92
N TRP A 83 -0.50 -3.68 1.96
CA TRP A 83 0.66 -4.55 2.16
C TRP A 83 1.75 -4.21 1.15
N LYS A 84 3.00 -4.20 1.61
CA LYS A 84 4.17 -4.11 0.73
C LYS A 84 4.68 -5.49 0.40
N ALA A 85 4.79 -5.82 -0.87
CA ALA A 85 5.16 -7.15 -1.36
C ALA A 85 6.58 -7.54 -0.92
N LYS A 86 6.71 -8.67 -0.23
CA LYS A 86 7.98 -9.27 0.16
C LYS A 86 8.53 -10.23 -0.92
N THR A 87 7.67 -10.69 -1.84
CA THR A 87 7.96 -11.60 -2.95
C THR A 87 7.19 -11.18 -4.18
N ASP A 88 7.45 -11.82 -5.32
CA ASP A 88 6.62 -11.69 -6.52
C ASP A 88 5.37 -12.58 -6.41
N GLY A 89 4.31 -12.26 -7.14
CA GLY A 89 3.09 -13.05 -7.17
C GLY A 89 1.98 -12.44 -8.01
N GLY A 90 0.75 -12.84 -7.71
CA GLY A 90 -0.45 -12.38 -8.39
C GLY A 90 -1.53 -11.88 -7.44
N CYS A 91 -2.41 -11.02 -7.92
CA CYS A 91 -3.50 -10.50 -7.12
C CYS A 91 -4.80 -10.35 -7.91
N SER A 92 -5.90 -10.25 -7.17
CA SER A 92 -7.22 -10.00 -7.77
C SER A 92 -7.29 -8.58 -8.37
N ASN A 93 -8.20 -8.39 -9.33
CA ASN A 93 -8.44 -7.08 -9.96
C ASN A 93 -8.97 -6.01 -9.00
N ASP A 94 -9.43 -6.40 -7.83
CA ASP A 94 -9.89 -5.50 -6.77
C ASP A 94 -8.75 -5.04 -5.83
N VAL A 95 -7.53 -5.44 -6.14
CA VAL A 95 -6.30 -4.96 -5.49
C VAL A 95 -5.55 -4.04 -6.45
N LEU A 96 -5.25 -2.84 -6.01
CA LEU A 96 -4.41 -1.88 -6.73
C LEU A 96 -2.94 -2.18 -6.41
N VAL A 97 -2.12 -2.29 -7.44
CA VAL A 97 -0.68 -2.53 -7.30
C VAL A 97 0.07 -1.28 -7.73
N PHE A 98 0.73 -0.64 -6.79
CA PHE A 98 1.53 0.56 -7.03
C PHE A 98 3.02 0.18 -7.11
N ALA A 99 3.63 0.48 -8.25
CA ALA A 99 5.06 0.31 -8.48
C ALA A 99 5.77 1.66 -8.36
N ALA A 100 6.80 1.74 -7.54
CA ALA A 100 7.60 2.96 -7.41
C ALA A 100 8.30 3.28 -8.74
N LYS A 101 8.32 4.56 -9.12
CA LYS A 101 9.08 5.07 -10.27
C LYS A 101 10.56 5.24 -9.91
N ASP A 102 11.39 5.38 -10.94
CA ASP A 102 12.78 5.79 -10.76
C ASP A 102 12.85 7.10 -9.95
N GLY A 103 13.73 7.14 -8.96
CA GLY A 103 13.82 8.26 -8.02
C GLY A 103 12.84 8.22 -6.84
N THR A 104 12.04 7.15 -6.73
CA THR A 104 11.15 6.93 -5.57
C THR A 104 11.61 5.71 -4.78
N ASP A 105 11.76 5.89 -3.48
CA ASP A 105 12.03 4.79 -2.56
C ASP A 105 10.75 3.97 -2.31
N PRO A 106 10.75 2.63 -2.48
CA PRO A 106 9.56 1.80 -2.29
C PRO A 106 9.03 1.79 -0.85
N ASP A 107 9.89 1.93 0.17
CA ASP A 107 9.44 2.05 1.56
C ASP A 107 8.77 3.39 1.80
N PHE A 108 9.31 4.46 1.23
CA PHE A 108 8.67 5.77 1.27
C PHE A 108 7.28 5.75 0.61
N LEU A 109 7.16 5.14 -0.58
CA LEU A 109 5.87 4.96 -1.25
C LEU A 109 4.87 4.21 -0.35
N TYR A 110 5.31 3.14 0.32
CA TYR A 110 4.46 2.42 1.27
C TYR A 110 3.93 3.35 2.37
N TYR A 111 4.78 4.15 3.00
CA TYR A 111 4.36 5.05 4.08
C TYR A 111 3.45 6.17 3.61
N VAL A 112 3.66 6.70 2.40
CA VAL A 112 2.74 7.66 1.76
C VAL A 112 1.34 7.06 1.58
N LEU A 113 1.25 5.80 1.11
CA LEU A 113 -0.02 5.11 0.89
C LEU A 113 -0.62 4.53 2.18
N ALA A 114 0.17 4.32 3.22
CA ALA A 114 -0.29 3.86 4.52
C ALA A 114 -0.84 4.99 5.41
N ASP A 115 -0.67 6.25 5.02
CA ASP A 115 -1.24 7.39 5.73
C ASP A 115 -2.77 7.36 5.69
N ASP A 116 -3.41 7.69 6.80
CA ASP A 116 -4.87 7.67 6.91
C ASP A 116 -5.54 8.65 5.93
N SER A 117 -4.90 9.79 5.64
CA SER A 117 -5.39 10.78 4.68
C SER A 117 -5.48 10.23 3.25
N PHE A 118 -4.63 9.27 2.88
CA PHE A 118 -4.76 8.59 1.58
C PHE A 118 -6.05 7.76 1.50
N PHE A 119 -6.40 7.02 2.56
CA PHE A 119 -7.64 6.24 2.59
C PHE A 119 -8.87 7.13 2.66
N GLU A 120 -8.83 8.23 3.40
CA GLU A 120 -9.89 9.25 3.43
C GLU A 120 -10.11 9.85 2.04
N TYR A 121 -9.04 10.23 1.34
CA TYR A 121 -9.10 10.72 -0.02
C TYR A 121 -9.65 9.66 -0.99
N SER A 122 -9.20 8.41 -0.88
CA SER A 122 -9.70 7.30 -1.68
C SER A 122 -11.19 7.07 -1.46
N MET A 123 -11.68 7.18 -0.22
CA MET A 123 -13.11 7.12 0.10
C MET A 123 -13.88 8.30 -0.47
N ALA A 124 -13.39 9.53 -0.30
CA ALA A 124 -14.06 10.74 -0.79
C ALA A 124 -14.21 10.75 -2.33
N THR A 125 -13.29 10.09 -3.04
CA THR A 125 -13.32 9.96 -4.51
C THR A 125 -13.90 8.65 -5.00
N SER A 126 -14.38 7.78 -4.10
CA SER A 126 -14.93 6.46 -4.45
C SER A 126 -16.30 6.55 -5.11
N LYS A 127 -16.64 5.49 -5.87
CA LYS A 127 -17.93 5.31 -6.50
C LYS A 127 -18.65 4.08 -5.92
N GLY A 128 -19.97 4.17 -5.84
CA GLY A 128 -20.82 3.10 -5.29
C GLY A 128 -21.09 3.28 -3.79
N THR A 129 -22.33 2.99 -3.38
CA THR A 129 -22.80 3.19 -1.99
C THR A 129 -22.64 1.94 -1.13
N LYS A 130 -23.03 0.76 -1.64
CA LYS A 130 -23.00 -0.50 -0.88
C LYS A 130 -21.57 -1.08 -0.79
N MET A 131 -20.79 -0.92 -1.85
CA MET A 131 -19.43 -1.43 -1.96
C MET A 131 -18.55 -0.38 -2.66
N PRO A 132 -18.16 0.70 -1.95
CA PRO A 132 -17.41 1.79 -2.53
C PRO A 132 -16.07 1.27 -3.07
N ARG A 133 -15.75 1.70 -4.31
CA ARG A 133 -14.46 1.44 -4.98
C ARG A 133 -13.78 2.75 -5.27
N GLY A 134 -12.51 2.86 -4.90
CA GLY A 134 -11.69 4.01 -5.23
C GLY A 134 -11.61 4.22 -6.75
N ASP A 135 -11.71 5.48 -7.18
CA ASP A 135 -11.53 5.85 -8.57
C ASP A 135 -10.03 5.91 -8.90
N LYS A 136 -9.56 4.99 -9.76
CA LYS A 136 -8.12 4.85 -10.09
C LYS A 136 -7.49 6.14 -10.61
N THR A 137 -8.21 6.91 -11.40
CA THR A 137 -7.71 8.18 -11.96
C THR A 137 -7.60 9.24 -10.87
N SER A 138 -8.60 9.34 -10.01
CA SER A 138 -8.60 10.27 -8.88
C SER A 138 -7.51 9.92 -7.87
N ILE A 139 -7.33 8.64 -7.55
CA ILE A 139 -6.27 8.19 -6.64
C ILE A 139 -4.89 8.69 -7.07
N MET A 140 -4.58 8.64 -8.37
CA MET A 140 -3.29 9.11 -8.90
C MET A 140 -3.09 10.63 -8.82
N ARG A 141 -4.13 11.40 -8.47
CA ARG A 141 -4.07 12.84 -8.19
C ARG A 141 -3.90 13.18 -6.70
N TYR A 142 -3.85 12.16 -5.85
CA TYR A 142 -3.58 12.37 -4.43
C TYR A 142 -2.29 13.16 -4.24
N GLN A 143 -2.30 14.15 -3.34
CA GLN A 143 -1.20 15.08 -3.15
C GLN A 143 -0.16 14.50 -2.19
N VAL A 144 1.07 14.36 -2.68
CA VAL A 144 2.20 13.81 -1.94
C VAL A 144 3.33 14.84 -1.81
N PRO A 145 4.17 14.75 -0.77
CA PRO A 145 5.32 15.63 -0.64
C PRO A 145 6.33 15.38 -1.77
N SER A 146 6.78 16.45 -2.42
CA SER A 146 7.85 16.41 -3.42
C SER A 146 9.20 16.61 -2.73
N ILE A 147 9.89 15.51 -2.46
CA ILE A 147 11.18 15.48 -1.76
C ILE A 147 12.16 14.57 -2.50
N ASP A 148 13.45 14.85 -2.34
CA ASP A 148 14.52 14.07 -2.97
C ASP A 148 14.64 12.66 -2.39
N ILE A 149 15.26 11.75 -3.16
CA ILE A 149 15.38 10.33 -2.81
C ILE A 149 16.15 10.09 -1.49
N SER A 150 17.11 10.95 -1.15
CA SER A 150 17.89 10.80 0.09
C SER A 150 17.03 11.10 1.32
N THR A 151 16.20 12.12 1.22
CA THR A 151 15.22 12.48 2.25
C THR A 151 14.10 11.43 2.35
N GLN A 152 13.60 10.89 1.23
CA GLN A 152 12.65 9.78 1.21
C GLN A 152 13.19 8.58 1.98
N ARG A 153 14.42 8.13 1.68
CA ARG A 153 15.06 6.99 2.35
C ARG A 153 15.24 7.23 3.84
N ARG A 154 15.61 8.45 4.24
CA ARG A 154 15.77 8.81 5.65
C ARG A 154 14.44 8.71 6.40
N ILE A 155 13.37 9.27 5.84
CA ILE A 155 12.02 9.19 6.42
C ILE A 155 11.58 7.72 6.53
N ALA A 156 11.68 6.97 5.43
CA ALA A 156 11.30 5.57 5.38
C ALA A 156 12.07 4.71 6.39
N SER A 157 13.38 4.94 6.54
CA SER A 157 14.22 4.23 7.52
C SER A 157 13.76 4.47 8.97
N ILE A 158 13.39 5.70 9.31
CA ILE A 158 12.89 6.03 10.66
C ILE A 158 11.56 5.31 10.92
N LEU A 159 10.61 5.43 9.99
CA LEU A 159 9.29 4.81 10.14
C LEU A 159 9.38 3.28 10.20
N ARG A 160 10.21 2.67 9.35
CA ARG A 160 10.45 1.23 9.37
C ARG A 160 11.05 0.76 10.70
N SER A 161 11.98 1.50 11.28
CA SER A 161 12.54 1.13 12.59
C SER A 161 11.50 1.18 13.71
N LEU A 162 10.46 2.00 13.58
CA LEU A 162 9.32 2.02 14.51
C LEU A 162 8.40 0.82 14.29
N ASP A 163 8.08 0.49 13.03
CA ASP A 163 7.26 -0.67 12.69
C ASP A 163 7.93 -1.98 13.14
N ASP A 164 9.23 -2.13 12.90
CA ASP A 164 10.03 -3.30 13.36
C ASP A 164 9.96 -3.46 14.89
N LYS A 165 9.97 -2.37 15.65
CA LYS A 165 9.80 -2.40 17.11
C LYS A 165 8.39 -2.79 17.54
N ILE A 166 7.37 -2.30 16.83
CA ILE A 166 5.97 -2.65 17.09
C ILE A 166 5.76 -4.15 16.82
N GLU A 167 6.28 -4.67 15.69
CA GLU A 167 6.21 -6.09 15.35
C GLU A 167 6.89 -6.95 16.42
N LEU A 168 8.13 -6.61 16.81
CA LEU A 168 8.85 -7.30 17.86
C LEU A 168 8.11 -7.30 19.22
N ASN A 169 7.59 -6.15 19.63
CA ASN A 169 6.82 -6.06 20.87
C ASN A 169 5.54 -6.91 20.83
N THR A 170 4.89 -6.98 19.67
CA THR A 170 3.71 -7.83 19.48
C THR A 170 4.06 -9.31 19.60
N GLU A 171 5.17 -9.74 18.99
CA GLU A 171 5.68 -11.12 19.12
C GLU A 171 6.02 -11.46 20.57
N ILE A 172 6.71 -10.57 21.29
CA ILE A 172 7.04 -10.75 22.70
C ILE A 172 5.77 -10.90 23.53
N ASN A 173 4.79 -10.03 23.34
CA ASN A 173 3.53 -10.08 24.10
C ASN A 173 2.75 -11.38 23.82
N ASN A 174 2.73 -11.85 22.57
CA ASN A 174 2.07 -13.11 22.22
C ASN A 174 2.78 -14.32 22.87
N ASN A 175 4.10 -14.30 22.93
CA ASN A 175 4.88 -15.36 23.58
C ASN A 175 4.76 -15.35 25.11
N LEU A 176 4.50 -14.21 25.74
CA LEU A 176 4.29 -14.11 27.17
C LEU A 176 2.87 -14.50 27.60
N ALA A 177 1.92 -14.48 26.66
CA ALA A 177 0.52 -14.85 26.91
C ALA A 177 0.22 -16.35 26.66
N ALA A 178 1.19 -17.10 26.13
CA ALA A 178 1.11 -18.55 25.85
C ALA A 178 1.67 -19.35 27.01
#